data_eea864592fea046277ff0ab2a80a7d4b
#
_entry.id   eea864592fea046277ff0ab2a80a7d4b
#
_cell.length_a   1.000
_cell.length_b   1.000
_cell.length_c   1.000
_cell.angle_alpha   90.00
_cell.angle_beta   90.00
_cell.angle_gamma   90.00
#
_symmetry.space_group_name_H-M   'P 1'
#
loop_
_entity.id
_entity.type
_entity.pdbx_description
1 polymer ?
#
loop_
_entity_poly.entity_id
_entity_poly.type
_entity_poly.pdbx_seq_one_letter_code
_entity_poly.pdbx_strand_id
1 'polypeptide(L)'
;MNIKNKMIPALCLLALASCGAQKSSNQPSNQLRDEQLIEGSYKAILRPYNFLVAGWIPSGMTDIKIQNGEIEVKSWLDDSANVVHMQNIHLGTECPSMAQDTNNDGFIDFSETTKVAKNILIPLDADLSSQALGNDIYPKGNFTYFQKASLLELMNDLRLKDDNPHDYQVKLPTRESLNLEGRVIIITGAMNKNLPYSVSTVNGMSRELSIPIACGKIERMPD
;
A
#
# COMPACT_ATOMS: atom_id res chain seq x y z
N MET A 1 43.09 71.38 41.70
CA MET A 1 43.98 71.44 40.52
C MET A 1 43.50 70.36 39.52
N ASN A 2 42.82 70.77 38.48
CA ASN A 2 42.07 69.95 37.54
C ASN A 2 42.95 69.63 36.35
N ILE A 3 43.05 68.34 35.99
CA ILE A 3 43.48 67.94 34.67
C ILE A 3 42.42 67.07 34.08
N LYS A 4 41.76 67.63 33.07
CA LYS A 4 40.76 66.88 32.20
C LYS A 4 41.50 66.09 31.12
N ASN A 5 41.39 64.77 31.11
CA ASN A 5 41.77 63.98 29.99
C ASN A 5 40.52 63.67 29.16
N LYS A 6 40.52 64.11 27.92
CA LYS A 6 39.54 63.80 26.90
C LYS A 6 39.95 62.47 26.30
N MET A 7 39.11 61.46 26.45
CA MET A 7 39.20 60.23 25.67
C MET A 7 38.28 60.34 24.43
N ILE A 8 38.89 60.06 23.27
CA ILE A 8 38.23 59.96 21.98
C ILE A 8 37.65 58.54 21.86
N PRO A 9 36.40 58.34 21.51
CA PRO A 9 35.89 57.02 21.25
C PRO A 9 36.30 56.57 19.85
N ALA A 10 36.94 55.43 19.76
CA ALA A 10 37.22 54.73 18.51
C ALA A 10 35.93 54.09 18.01
N LEU A 11 35.53 54.48 16.82
CA LEU A 11 34.37 53.94 16.10
C LEU A 11 34.75 52.59 15.48
N CYS A 12 34.39 51.46 16.14
CA CYS A 12 34.50 50.13 15.53
C CYS A 12 33.32 49.91 14.58
N LEU A 13 33.60 49.91 13.28
CA LEU A 13 32.70 49.41 12.25
C LEU A 13 32.68 47.88 12.31
N LEU A 14 31.59 47.34 12.87
CA LEU A 14 31.27 45.93 12.77
C LEU A 14 30.62 45.68 11.41
N ALA A 15 31.38 45.12 10.50
CA ALA A 15 30.83 44.52 9.26
C ALA A 15 30.08 43.25 9.61
N LEU A 16 28.76 43.30 9.59
CA LEU A 16 27.89 42.12 9.64
C LEU A 16 27.97 41.38 8.35
N ALA A 17 28.84 40.39 8.29
CA ALA A 17 28.79 39.38 7.23
C ALA A 17 27.54 38.52 7.46
N SER A 18 26.48 38.83 6.73
CA SER A 18 25.28 37.99 6.61
C SER A 18 25.65 36.71 5.84
N CYS A 19 26.05 35.66 6.58
CA CYS A 19 26.06 34.31 6.04
C CYS A 19 24.60 33.86 5.88
N GLY A 20 24.04 34.10 4.70
CA GLY A 20 22.83 33.45 4.27
C GLY A 20 23.06 31.94 4.24
N ALA A 21 22.56 31.24 5.26
CA ALA A 21 22.44 29.79 5.20
C ALA A 21 21.49 29.43 4.07
N GLN A 22 22.05 29.15 2.88
CA GLN A 22 21.32 28.42 1.85
C GLN A 22 20.93 27.09 2.46
N LYS A 23 19.65 26.92 2.79
CA LYS A 23 19.06 25.61 2.98
C LYS A 23 19.26 24.85 1.68
N SER A 24 20.30 24.03 1.65
CA SER A 24 20.48 23.00 0.64
C SER A 24 19.29 22.08 0.75
N SER A 25 18.36 22.20 -0.15
CA SER A 25 17.31 21.22 -0.37
C SER A 25 17.96 20.02 -1.06
N ASN A 26 18.73 19.24 -0.30
CA ASN A 26 19.15 17.92 -0.70
C ASN A 26 17.94 16.98 -0.63
N GLN A 27 16.96 17.21 -1.47
CA GLN A 27 16.03 16.14 -1.83
C GLN A 27 16.84 15.13 -2.64
N PRO A 28 16.92 13.88 -2.21
CA PRO A 28 17.74 12.90 -2.90
C PRO A 28 17.23 12.75 -4.34
N SER A 29 18.08 13.06 -5.29
CA SER A 29 17.81 12.99 -6.73
C SER A 29 17.31 11.61 -7.23
N ASN A 30 17.47 10.58 -6.40
CA ASN A 30 16.97 9.23 -6.65
C ASN A 30 15.45 9.09 -6.39
N GLN A 31 14.89 9.85 -5.46
CA GLN A 31 13.46 9.74 -5.12
C GLN A 31 12.58 10.27 -6.26
N LEU A 32 12.97 11.39 -6.87
CA LEU A 32 12.29 11.95 -8.05
C LEU A 32 12.38 11.04 -9.29
N ARG A 33 13.47 10.28 -9.44
CA ARG A 33 13.59 9.32 -10.54
C ARG A 33 12.68 8.12 -10.36
N ASP A 34 12.54 7.62 -9.13
CA ASP A 34 11.67 6.47 -8.84
C ASP A 34 10.19 6.84 -9.06
N GLU A 35 9.77 8.05 -8.71
CA GLU A 35 8.41 8.54 -8.92
C GLU A 35 8.07 8.66 -10.42
N GLN A 36 8.99 9.17 -11.24
CA GLN A 36 8.78 9.27 -12.69
C GLN A 36 8.70 7.92 -13.40
N LEU A 37 9.40 6.90 -12.91
CA LEU A 37 9.40 5.57 -13.51
C LEU A 37 8.07 4.82 -13.34
N ILE A 38 7.27 5.19 -12.35
CA ILE A 38 5.99 4.53 -12.03
C ILE A 38 4.77 5.33 -12.49
N GLU A 39 4.95 6.53 -13.03
CA GLU A 39 3.83 7.27 -13.65
C GLU A 39 3.22 6.46 -14.79
N GLY A 40 1.91 6.47 -14.87
CA GLY A 40 1.16 5.74 -15.89
C GLY A 40 -0.19 5.23 -15.39
N SER A 41 -0.85 4.50 -16.26
CA SER A 41 -2.10 3.83 -15.98
C SER A 41 -1.88 2.33 -15.88
N TYR A 42 -2.54 1.70 -14.91
CA TYR A 42 -2.44 0.27 -14.66
C TYR A 42 -3.84 -0.32 -14.47
N LYS A 43 -3.97 -1.60 -14.76
CA LYS A 43 -5.22 -2.34 -14.63
C LYS A 43 -4.98 -3.73 -14.07
N ALA A 44 -5.89 -4.20 -13.23
CA ALA A 44 -5.95 -5.59 -12.81
C ALA A 44 -7.37 -6.13 -13.04
N ILE A 45 -7.49 -7.20 -13.81
CA ILE A 45 -8.75 -7.93 -13.98
C ILE A 45 -8.82 -8.96 -12.87
N LEU A 46 -9.82 -8.82 -12.01
CA LEU A 46 -10.03 -9.69 -10.86
C LEU A 46 -10.76 -10.96 -11.30
N ARG A 47 -10.13 -12.10 -11.09
CA ARG A 47 -10.68 -13.42 -11.39
C ARG A 47 -11.08 -14.13 -10.09
N PRO A 48 -12.18 -14.93 -10.12
CA PRO A 48 -12.67 -15.60 -8.92
C PRO A 48 -11.70 -16.65 -8.40
N TYR A 49 -11.65 -16.73 -7.07
CA TYR A 49 -10.86 -17.70 -6.32
C TYR A 49 -11.74 -18.39 -5.29
N ASN A 50 -11.38 -19.61 -4.88
CA ASN A 50 -12.10 -20.36 -3.86
C ASN A 50 -13.63 -20.34 -4.07
N PHE A 51 -14.10 -20.31 -5.32
CA PHE A 51 -15.53 -20.09 -5.63
C PHE A 51 -16.44 -21.19 -5.05
N LEU A 52 -15.92 -22.40 -4.87
CA LEU A 52 -16.67 -23.49 -4.22
C LEU A 52 -16.94 -23.20 -2.76
N VAL A 53 -16.07 -22.44 -2.10
CA VAL A 53 -16.17 -22.06 -0.69
C VAL A 53 -16.81 -20.70 -0.52
N ALA A 54 -16.41 -19.75 -1.37
CA ALA A 54 -16.95 -18.42 -1.36
C ALA A 54 -18.47 -18.44 -1.61
N GLY A 55 -18.96 -19.51 -2.28
CA GLY A 55 -20.37 -19.62 -2.67
C GLY A 55 -20.80 -18.65 -3.76
N TRP A 56 -19.87 -17.90 -4.33
CA TRP A 56 -20.07 -16.84 -5.31
C TRP A 56 -18.93 -16.85 -6.32
N ILE A 57 -19.18 -16.30 -7.51
CA ILE A 57 -18.17 -16.19 -8.57
C ILE A 57 -17.94 -14.69 -8.81
N PRO A 58 -17.21 -14.03 -7.91
CA PRO A 58 -17.02 -12.58 -8.02
C PRO A 58 -16.24 -12.24 -9.29
N SER A 59 -16.61 -11.12 -9.89
CA SER A 59 -15.91 -10.52 -11.01
C SER A 59 -15.67 -9.05 -10.73
N GLY A 60 -14.55 -8.54 -11.20
CA GLY A 60 -14.23 -7.14 -10.91
C GLY A 60 -12.99 -6.66 -11.65
N MET A 61 -12.65 -5.43 -11.37
CA MET A 61 -11.48 -4.79 -11.95
C MET A 61 -10.96 -3.69 -11.01
N THR A 62 -9.68 -3.48 -11.05
CA THR A 62 -9.04 -2.32 -10.43
C THR A 62 -8.27 -1.55 -11.48
N ASP A 63 -8.55 -0.26 -11.59
CA ASP A 63 -7.78 0.72 -12.34
C ASP A 63 -6.93 1.52 -11.35
N ILE A 64 -5.65 1.71 -11.67
CA ILE A 64 -4.73 2.54 -10.89
C ILE A 64 -4.12 3.56 -11.84
N LYS A 65 -4.12 4.83 -11.44
CA LYS A 65 -3.47 5.91 -12.16
C LYS A 65 -2.47 6.61 -11.28
N ILE A 66 -1.24 6.73 -11.75
CA ILE A 66 -0.20 7.52 -11.08
C ILE A 66 0.17 8.66 -12.01
N GLN A 67 -0.08 9.88 -11.57
CA GLN A 67 0.19 11.07 -12.36
C GLN A 67 0.37 12.30 -11.45
N ASN A 68 1.35 13.14 -11.78
CA ASN A 68 1.59 14.42 -11.08
C ASN A 68 1.79 14.27 -9.57
N GLY A 69 2.44 13.19 -9.12
CA GLY A 69 2.69 12.92 -7.70
C GLY A 69 1.48 12.44 -6.91
N GLU A 70 0.40 12.06 -7.58
CA GLU A 70 -0.78 11.44 -6.97
C GLU A 70 -0.94 9.99 -7.44
N ILE A 71 -1.47 9.15 -6.55
CA ILE A 71 -1.99 7.84 -6.88
C ILE A 71 -3.51 7.85 -6.72
N GLU A 72 -4.21 7.36 -7.74
CA GLU A 72 -5.66 7.17 -7.73
C GLU A 72 -5.95 5.69 -7.95
N VAL A 73 -6.79 5.11 -7.10
CA VAL A 73 -7.23 3.71 -7.21
C VAL A 73 -8.75 3.67 -7.30
N LYS A 74 -9.24 2.99 -8.30
CA LYS A 74 -10.66 2.70 -8.49
C LYS A 74 -10.85 1.21 -8.68
N SER A 75 -11.60 0.58 -7.78
CA SER A 75 -11.97 -0.84 -7.87
C SER A 75 -13.47 -1.00 -7.90
N TRP A 76 -13.93 -2.05 -8.55
CA TRP A 76 -15.28 -2.54 -8.41
C TRP A 76 -15.29 -4.07 -8.33
N LEU A 77 -16.25 -4.60 -7.60
CA LEU A 77 -16.50 -6.02 -7.46
C LEU A 77 -18.00 -6.28 -7.52
N ASP A 78 -18.42 -7.18 -8.40
CA ASP A 78 -19.78 -7.65 -8.55
C ASP A 78 -19.86 -9.15 -8.24
N ASP A 79 -21.10 -9.64 -8.10
CA ASP A 79 -21.39 -11.06 -7.81
C ASP A 79 -20.66 -11.57 -6.56
N SER A 80 -20.52 -10.70 -5.55
CA SER A 80 -19.88 -11.02 -4.28
C SER A 80 -20.90 -11.19 -3.14
N ALA A 81 -20.48 -11.89 -2.10
CA ALA A 81 -21.30 -12.07 -0.90
C ALA A 81 -21.46 -10.76 -0.13
N ASN A 82 -22.59 -10.59 0.58
CA ASN A 82 -22.84 -9.42 1.42
C ASN A 82 -22.06 -9.48 2.76
N VAL A 83 -20.73 -9.61 2.66
CA VAL A 83 -19.76 -9.59 3.75
C VAL A 83 -18.73 -8.50 3.52
N VAL A 84 -17.89 -8.23 4.51
CA VAL A 84 -16.77 -7.30 4.35
C VAL A 84 -15.75 -7.93 3.40
N HIS A 85 -15.21 -7.12 2.48
CA HIS A 85 -14.18 -7.51 1.55
C HIS A 85 -12.94 -6.67 1.78
N MET A 86 -11.87 -7.28 2.30
CA MET A 86 -10.57 -6.64 2.32
C MET A 86 -9.98 -6.70 0.90
N GLN A 87 -9.37 -5.62 0.49
CA GLN A 87 -8.69 -5.53 -0.81
C GLN A 87 -7.28 -4.95 -0.61
N ASN A 88 -6.30 -5.61 -1.19
CA ASN A 88 -4.91 -5.26 -0.93
C ASN A 88 -4.03 -5.50 -2.16
N ILE A 89 -3.04 -4.62 -2.35
CA ILE A 89 -1.92 -4.89 -3.25
C ILE A 89 -0.86 -5.64 -2.46
N HIS A 90 -0.43 -6.79 -2.98
CA HIS A 90 0.59 -7.63 -2.38
C HIS A 90 1.97 -7.37 -2.98
N LEU A 91 3.03 -7.67 -2.21
CA LEU A 91 4.41 -7.51 -2.66
C LEU A 91 4.78 -8.50 -3.78
N GLY A 92 4.17 -9.67 -3.81
CA GLY A 92 4.43 -10.72 -4.81
C GLY A 92 3.79 -10.45 -6.17
N THR A 93 4.07 -11.35 -7.10
CA THR A 93 3.74 -11.17 -8.52
C THR A 93 2.84 -12.28 -9.08
N GLU A 94 2.41 -13.20 -8.24
CA GLU A 94 1.61 -14.35 -8.67
C GLU A 94 0.33 -14.47 -7.83
N CYS A 95 -0.78 -14.62 -8.52
CA CYS A 95 -2.01 -15.07 -7.89
C CYS A 95 -1.84 -16.53 -7.44
N PRO A 96 -2.32 -16.90 -6.23
CA PRO A 96 -2.24 -18.27 -5.78
C PRO A 96 -3.01 -19.23 -6.71
N SER A 97 -2.75 -20.50 -6.63
CA SER A 97 -3.47 -21.56 -7.31
C SER A 97 -3.67 -22.75 -6.37
N MET A 98 -4.45 -23.74 -6.75
CA MET A 98 -4.63 -24.95 -5.93
C MET A 98 -3.31 -25.69 -5.64
N ALA A 99 -2.21 -25.37 -6.35
CA ALA A 99 -0.89 -25.89 -6.02
C ALA A 99 -0.34 -25.38 -4.67
N GLN A 100 -0.90 -24.30 -4.15
CA GLN A 100 -0.57 -23.75 -2.84
C GLN A 100 -1.39 -24.33 -1.69
N ASP A 101 -2.46 -25.10 -1.97
CA ASP A 101 -3.21 -25.87 -0.95
C ASP A 101 -2.32 -26.98 -0.39
N THR A 102 -1.54 -26.64 0.62
CA THR A 102 -0.52 -27.54 1.20
C THR A 102 -1.05 -28.44 2.30
N ASN A 103 -2.16 -28.07 2.89
CA ASN A 103 -2.84 -28.86 3.92
C ASN A 103 -3.92 -29.79 3.32
N ASN A 104 -4.19 -29.66 1.99
CA ASN A 104 -5.17 -30.42 1.21
C ASN A 104 -6.60 -30.35 1.78
N ASP A 105 -6.99 -29.17 2.28
CA ASP A 105 -8.35 -28.95 2.77
C ASP A 105 -9.31 -28.42 1.68
N GLY A 106 -8.81 -28.23 0.47
CA GLY A 106 -9.58 -27.80 -0.69
C GLY A 106 -9.74 -26.29 -0.82
N PHE A 107 -9.04 -25.52 0.01
CA PHE A 107 -9.08 -24.07 0.04
C PHE A 107 -7.68 -23.49 -0.20
N ILE A 108 -7.63 -22.24 -0.59
CA ILE A 108 -6.44 -21.43 -0.50
C ILE A 108 -6.73 -20.39 0.59
N ASP A 109 -6.02 -20.45 1.69
CA ASP A 109 -6.14 -19.48 2.76
C ASP A 109 -5.06 -18.38 2.66
N PHE A 110 -5.04 -17.49 3.65
CA PHE A 110 -4.08 -16.39 3.66
C PHE A 110 -2.62 -16.88 3.73
N SER A 111 -2.32 -17.88 4.56
CA SER A 111 -0.95 -18.39 4.71
C SER A 111 -0.42 -19.05 3.43
N GLU A 112 -1.29 -19.67 2.70
CA GLU A 112 -1.00 -20.29 1.42
C GLU A 112 -0.87 -19.25 0.31
N THR A 113 -1.72 -18.24 0.35
CA THR A 113 -1.66 -17.07 -0.52
C THR A 113 -0.30 -16.36 -0.42
N THR A 114 0.19 -16.15 0.79
CA THR A 114 1.46 -15.41 1.01
C THR A 114 2.70 -16.15 0.50
N LYS A 115 2.62 -17.43 0.21
CA LYS A 115 3.73 -18.19 -0.39
C LYS A 115 4.15 -17.62 -1.75
N VAL A 116 3.19 -17.17 -2.56
CA VAL A 116 3.42 -16.61 -3.90
C VAL A 116 3.11 -15.12 -4.01
N ALA A 117 2.00 -14.68 -3.44
CA ALA A 117 1.62 -13.28 -3.45
C ALA A 117 2.40 -12.42 -2.45
N LYS A 118 3.12 -13.06 -1.50
CA LYS A 118 3.80 -12.39 -0.37
C LYS A 118 2.81 -11.61 0.50
N ASN A 119 3.33 -10.87 1.46
CA ASN A 119 2.50 -10.09 2.39
C ASN A 119 1.89 -8.85 1.71
N ILE A 120 0.94 -8.25 2.39
CA ILE A 120 0.27 -7.03 1.96
C ILE A 120 1.28 -5.88 1.95
N LEU A 121 1.34 -5.18 0.81
CA LEU A 121 2.15 -3.99 0.64
C LEU A 121 1.31 -2.72 0.80
N ILE A 122 0.16 -2.64 0.11
CA ILE A 122 -0.73 -1.47 0.17
C ILE A 122 -2.14 -1.95 0.47
N PRO A 123 -2.68 -1.67 1.66
CA PRO A 123 -4.11 -1.84 1.92
C PRO A 123 -4.91 -0.85 1.06
N LEU A 124 -5.99 -1.31 0.46
CA LEU A 124 -6.93 -0.47 -0.29
C LEU A 124 -8.16 -0.23 0.60
N ASP A 125 -7.95 0.55 1.65
CA ASP A 125 -8.93 0.88 2.69
C ASP A 125 -9.33 2.37 2.64
N ALA A 126 -9.69 2.96 3.76
CA ALA A 126 -10.13 4.35 3.83
C ALA A 126 -8.99 5.38 3.67
N ASP A 127 -7.73 4.97 3.87
CA ASP A 127 -6.56 5.85 3.74
C ASP A 127 -5.45 5.20 2.90
N LEU A 128 -5.48 5.45 1.61
CA LEU A 128 -4.50 4.93 0.66
C LEU A 128 -3.06 5.43 0.92
N SER A 129 -2.87 6.45 1.74
CA SER A 129 -1.53 7.02 2.04
C SER A 129 -0.79 6.30 3.16
N SER A 130 -1.46 5.38 3.89
CA SER A 130 -0.93 4.80 5.11
C SER A 130 -1.25 3.30 5.25
N GLN A 131 -0.35 2.58 5.92
CA GLN A 131 -0.61 1.23 6.42
C GLN A 131 -1.05 1.23 7.89
N ALA A 132 -1.35 2.41 8.47
CA ALA A 132 -1.64 2.54 9.89
C ALA A 132 -2.93 1.78 10.31
N LEU A 133 -2.91 1.28 11.55
CA LEU A 133 -4.10 0.71 12.17
C LEU A 133 -5.22 1.73 12.31
N GLY A 134 -6.46 1.29 12.16
CA GLY A 134 -7.65 2.11 12.34
C GLY A 134 -8.21 2.70 11.06
N ASN A 135 -7.52 2.53 9.95
CA ASN A 135 -8.01 2.91 8.62
C ASN A 135 -8.70 1.74 7.90
N ASP A 136 -8.81 0.60 8.54
CA ASP A 136 -9.31 -0.68 8.00
C ASP A 136 -10.83 -0.65 7.71
N ILE A 137 -11.30 0.38 7.01
CA ILE A 137 -12.67 0.48 6.56
C ILE A 137 -12.76 -0.06 5.14
N TYR A 138 -13.17 -1.31 5.06
CA TYR A 138 -13.33 -2.03 3.80
C TYR A 138 -14.78 -2.07 3.35
N PRO A 139 -15.01 -2.13 2.03
CA PRO A 139 -16.35 -2.23 1.48
C PRO A 139 -17.04 -3.56 1.85
N LYS A 140 -18.37 -3.60 1.67
CA LYS A 140 -19.20 -4.76 1.93
C LYS A 140 -20.07 -5.09 0.74
N GLY A 141 -20.17 -6.37 0.38
CA GLY A 141 -20.97 -6.83 -0.74
C GLY A 141 -20.40 -6.37 -2.07
N ASN A 142 -21.26 -6.22 -3.07
CA ASN A 142 -20.88 -5.55 -4.31
C ASN A 142 -20.48 -4.11 -4.02
N PHE A 143 -19.39 -3.65 -4.60
CA PHE A 143 -18.89 -2.32 -4.27
C PHE A 143 -18.21 -1.62 -5.43
N THR A 144 -18.15 -0.31 -5.32
CA THR A 144 -17.20 0.54 -6.02
C THR A 144 -16.36 1.27 -4.97
N TYR A 145 -15.07 1.13 -5.07
CA TYR A 145 -14.07 1.80 -4.23
C TYR A 145 -13.39 2.88 -5.04
N PHE A 146 -13.13 4.01 -4.41
CA PHE A 146 -12.36 5.10 -5.01
C PHE A 146 -11.58 5.82 -3.93
N GLN A 147 -10.26 5.89 -4.10
CA GLN A 147 -9.37 6.64 -3.23
C GLN A 147 -8.27 7.34 -4.03
N LYS A 148 -7.81 8.45 -3.47
CA LYS A 148 -6.65 9.20 -3.94
C LYS A 148 -5.72 9.50 -2.78
N ALA A 149 -4.42 9.49 -3.06
CA ALA A 149 -3.41 9.86 -2.08
C ALA A 149 -2.22 10.55 -2.75
N SER A 150 -1.46 11.26 -1.93
CA SER A 150 -0.13 11.73 -2.31
C SER A 150 0.80 10.52 -2.47
N LEU A 151 1.41 10.38 -3.65
CA LEU A 151 2.39 9.32 -3.88
C LEU A 151 3.58 9.44 -2.93
N LEU A 152 3.99 10.67 -2.61
CA LEU A 152 5.09 10.93 -1.68
C LEU A 152 4.75 10.46 -0.25
N GLU A 153 3.53 10.72 0.23
CA GLU A 153 3.09 10.27 1.55
C GLU A 153 3.03 8.75 1.62
N LEU A 154 2.42 8.11 0.64
CA LEU A 154 2.40 6.65 0.54
C LEU A 154 3.82 6.07 0.52
N MET A 155 4.72 6.61 -0.31
CA MET A 155 6.11 6.12 -0.42
C MET A 155 6.88 6.31 0.88
N ASN A 156 6.65 7.40 1.61
CA ASN A 156 7.27 7.62 2.90
C ASN A 156 6.79 6.60 3.92
N ASP A 157 5.48 6.36 4.01
CA ASP A 157 4.91 5.38 4.92
C ASP A 157 5.42 3.96 4.61
N LEU A 158 5.40 3.57 3.35
CA LEU A 158 5.90 2.25 2.92
C LEU A 158 7.38 2.01 3.24
N ARG A 159 8.17 3.06 3.47
CA ARG A 159 9.62 2.99 3.78
C ARG A 159 9.95 3.24 5.25
N LEU A 160 8.99 3.65 6.08
CA LEU A 160 9.20 3.80 7.52
C LEU A 160 9.58 2.46 8.15
N LYS A 161 10.62 2.48 8.99
CA LYS A 161 11.19 1.22 9.53
C LYS A 161 10.35 0.58 10.63
N ASP A 162 9.51 1.35 11.30
CA ASP A 162 9.14 1.00 12.67
C ASP A 162 7.69 0.56 12.86
N ASP A 163 6.85 0.65 11.83
CA ASP A 163 5.43 0.53 12.08
C ASP A 163 4.76 -0.45 11.13
N ASN A 164 5.18 -1.69 11.19
CA ASN A 164 4.36 -2.77 10.67
C ASN A 164 3.52 -3.33 11.82
N PRO A 165 2.33 -2.76 12.06
CA PRO A 165 1.50 -3.14 13.19
C PRO A 165 0.88 -4.53 13.04
N HIS A 166 0.99 -5.13 11.86
CA HIS A 166 0.44 -6.43 11.53
C HIS A 166 1.48 -7.34 10.89
N ASP A 167 1.55 -8.59 11.33
CA ASP A 167 2.43 -9.62 10.77
C ASP A 167 2.18 -9.90 9.27
N TYR A 168 1.03 -9.51 8.77
CA TYR A 168 0.63 -9.71 7.38
C TYR A 168 0.95 -8.54 6.43
N GLN A 169 1.41 -7.41 6.96
CA GLN A 169 1.88 -6.28 6.18
C GLN A 169 3.40 -6.31 6.03
N VAL A 170 3.91 -5.65 5.02
CA VAL A 170 5.34 -5.56 4.77
C VAL A 170 5.69 -4.17 4.25
N LYS A 171 6.81 -3.65 4.72
CA LYS A 171 7.36 -2.39 4.20
C LYS A 171 8.13 -2.64 2.90
N LEU A 172 8.15 -1.65 2.04
CA LEU A 172 8.92 -1.69 0.81
C LEU A 172 10.42 -1.67 1.16
N PRO A 173 11.22 -2.62 0.65
CA PRO A 173 12.65 -2.61 0.90
C PRO A 173 13.29 -1.27 0.46
N THR A 174 14.25 -0.77 1.24
CA THR A 174 14.80 0.59 1.13
C THR A 174 15.34 0.96 -0.27
N ARG A 175 15.68 -0.04 -1.08
CA ARG A 175 16.22 0.14 -2.45
C ARG A 175 15.27 -0.33 -3.54
N GLU A 176 14.08 -0.77 -3.17
CA GLU A 176 13.08 -1.24 -4.11
C GLU A 176 12.16 -0.09 -4.51
N SER A 177 11.89 0.04 -5.80
CA SER A 177 10.87 0.98 -6.30
C SER A 177 9.48 0.42 -6.06
N LEU A 178 8.47 1.29 -5.98
CA LEU A 178 7.07 0.89 -5.91
C LEU A 178 6.57 0.35 -7.26
N ASN A 179 7.34 -0.41 -7.99
CA ASN A 179 6.85 -0.93 -9.26
C ASN A 179 5.54 -1.73 -9.04
N LEU A 180 4.43 -1.22 -9.55
CA LEU A 180 3.12 -1.87 -9.46
C LEU A 180 2.94 -2.95 -10.52
N GLU A 181 3.61 -2.81 -11.67
CA GLU A 181 3.51 -3.77 -12.75
C GLU A 181 3.95 -5.17 -12.33
N GLY A 182 3.10 -6.12 -12.59
CA GLY A 182 3.32 -7.51 -12.21
C GLY A 182 2.86 -7.86 -10.80
N ARG A 183 2.68 -6.94 -9.86
CA ARG A 183 2.14 -7.22 -8.53
C ARG A 183 0.70 -7.72 -8.62
N VAL A 184 0.18 -8.27 -7.55
CA VAL A 184 -1.20 -8.78 -7.53
C VAL A 184 -2.07 -8.02 -6.54
N ILE A 185 -3.33 -7.87 -6.93
CA ILE A 185 -4.41 -7.41 -6.04
C ILE A 185 -5.17 -8.64 -5.61
N ILE A 186 -5.39 -8.77 -4.31
CA ILE A 186 -6.19 -9.85 -3.74
C ILE A 186 -7.35 -9.24 -2.96
N ILE A 187 -8.54 -9.79 -3.19
CA ILE A 187 -9.73 -9.48 -2.41
C ILE A 187 -10.08 -10.72 -1.60
N THR A 188 -10.32 -10.52 -0.30
CA THR A 188 -10.72 -11.56 0.62
C THR A 188 -12.14 -11.35 1.13
N GLY A 189 -12.69 -12.34 1.81
CA GLY A 189 -14.03 -12.25 2.43
C GLY A 189 -15.00 -13.28 1.85
N ALA A 190 -15.03 -14.48 2.40
CA ALA A 190 -15.97 -15.53 2.05
C ALA A 190 -17.17 -15.54 2.99
N MET A 191 -18.33 -15.97 2.51
CA MET A 191 -19.55 -16.06 3.34
C MET A 191 -19.65 -17.35 4.17
N ASN A 192 -18.83 -18.34 3.89
CA ASN A 192 -18.94 -19.64 4.55
C ASN A 192 -18.49 -19.58 6.01
N LYS A 193 -19.43 -19.70 6.93
CA LYS A 193 -19.17 -19.71 8.39
C LYS A 193 -18.67 -21.07 8.91
N ASN A 194 -18.70 -22.11 8.08
CA ASN A 194 -18.29 -23.47 8.45
C ASN A 194 -16.91 -23.83 7.91
N LEU A 195 -16.03 -22.84 7.79
CA LEU A 195 -14.67 -23.08 7.35
C LEU A 195 -13.93 -24.02 8.32
N PRO A 196 -13.14 -24.96 7.80
CA PRO A 196 -12.40 -25.89 8.64
C PRO A 196 -11.39 -25.17 9.54
N TYR A 197 -10.99 -25.81 10.62
CA TYR A 197 -9.98 -25.24 11.54
C TYR A 197 -8.58 -25.13 10.91
N SER A 198 -8.34 -25.84 9.81
CA SER A 198 -7.11 -25.79 9.01
C SER A 198 -6.91 -24.44 8.34
N VAL A 199 -7.99 -23.69 8.06
CA VAL A 199 -7.89 -22.34 7.48
C VAL A 199 -7.16 -21.42 8.44
N SER A 200 -6.02 -20.92 8.01
CA SER A 200 -5.21 -19.97 8.78
C SER A 200 -5.89 -18.61 8.87
N THR A 201 -5.70 -17.96 10.00
CA THR A 201 -6.14 -16.57 10.19
C THR A 201 -4.91 -15.68 10.35
N VAL A 202 -5.02 -14.43 9.96
CA VAL A 202 -4.09 -13.40 10.40
C VAL A 202 -4.58 -12.78 11.68
N ASN A 203 -3.68 -12.27 12.50
CA ASN A 203 -3.98 -11.75 13.83
C ASN A 203 -5.22 -10.84 13.85
N GLY A 204 -6.24 -11.27 14.61
CA GLY A 204 -7.48 -10.51 14.80
C GLY A 204 -8.52 -10.62 13.68
N MET A 205 -8.22 -11.27 12.56
CA MET A 205 -9.20 -11.50 11.50
C MET A 205 -9.98 -12.80 11.72
N SER A 206 -11.24 -12.79 11.32
CA SER A 206 -12.02 -14.02 11.24
C SER A 206 -11.52 -14.89 10.07
N ARG A 207 -11.80 -16.19 10.12
CA ARG A 207 -11.42 -17.11 9.03
C ARG A 207 -12.03 -16.70 7.70
N GLU A 208 -13.27 -16.22 7.72
CA GLU A 208 -13.98 -15.76 6.53
C GLU A 208 -13.24 -14.62 5.84
N LEU A 209 -12.67 -13.69 6.60
CA LEU A 209 -11.89 -12.57 6.07
C LEU A 209 -10.51 -13.01 5.57
N SER A 210 -10.04 -14.18 5.94
CA SER A 210 -8.74 -14.72 5.51
C SER A 210 -8.81 -15.50 4.19
N ILE A 211 -9.99 -15.73 3.64
CA ILE A 211 -10.18 -16.48 2.38
C ILE A 211 -10.15 -15.52 1.19
N PRO A 212 -9.18 -15.65 0.28
CA PRO A 212 -9.18 -14.95 -0.99
C PRO A 212 -10.39 -15.38 -1.84
N ILE A 213 -11.10 -14.42 -2.39
CA ILE A 213 -12.25 -14.65 -3.28
C ILE A 213 -11.97 -14.18 -4.70
N ALA A 214 -11.06 -13.22 -4.88
CA ALA A 214 -10.64 -12.76 -6.18
C ALA A 214 -9.17 -12.34 -6.17
N CYS A 215 -8.51 -12.51 -7.31
CA CYS A 215 -7.14 -12.06 -7.53
C CYS A 215 -6.97 -11.55 -8.96
N GLY A 216 -6.16 -10.50 -9.12
CA GLY A 216 -5.79 -9.96 -10.42
C GLY A 216 -4.35 -9.48 -10.46
N LYS A 217 -3.66 -9.76 -11.56
CA LYS A 217 -2.32 -9.23 -11.80
C LYS A 217 -2.42 -7.81 -12.35
N ILE A 218 -1.61 -6.92 -11.83
CA ILE A 218 -1.53 -5.54 -12.27
C ILE A 218 -0.69 -5.48 -13.55
N GLU A 219 -1.27 -4.96 -14.60
CA GLU A 219 -0.63 -4.76 -15.89
C GLU A 219 -0.57 -3.26 -16.22
N ARG A 220 0.55 -2.79 -16.73
CA ARG A 220 0.68 -1.42 -17.21
C ARG A 220 -0.10 -1.28 -18.53
N MET A 221 -0.91 -0.25 -18.61
CA MET A 221 -1.65 0.07 -19.82
C MET A 221 -0.77 0.88 -20.77
N PRO A 222 -0.88 0.66 -22.09
CA PRO A 222 -0.22 1.53 -23.05
C PRO A 222 -0.75 2.96 -22.92
N ASP A 223 0.15 3.92 -23.12
CA ASP A 223 -0.17 5.36 -23.17
C ASP A 223 -0.99 5.71 -24.40
#